data_78f936edd166db0671064a0f6545555c
#
_entry.id   78f936edd166db0671064a0f6545555c
#
_cell.length_a   1.000
_cell.length_b   1.000
_cell.length_c   1.000
_cell.angle_alpha   90.00
_cell.angle_beta   90.00
_cell.angle_gamma   90.00
#
_symmetry.space_group_name_H-M   'P 1'
#
loop_
_entity.id
_entity.type
_entity.pdbx_description
1 polymer ?
#
loop_
_entity_poly.entity_id
_entity_poly.type
_entity_poly.pdbx_seq_one_letter_code
_entity_poly.pdbx_strand_id
1 'polypeptide(L)'
;MATEKAGFDHLWFPDSQLHAGDVFVNMLVAARHTEHARVGTLIVNPVTRHPSVIAGSIAAVDTHMPGRFMLGIASGDTAVFQVGLKPARLKEMEHAVRMIRALLAGEGVDLGWTAPSRLDRPRKIPVVVASSGPKTLRMAGRWADGVVIRAGADPALLQWAYDEFCAGAIEAGRDPKSLFAAAHFHTVISDDSGLAESRGRVMAAGYYEVNPVLWQRIGLKWPCAPIEHILKTVRPDFHHAADMALAARLVAAIPTGIARRFCLMGSGAEVRAQLERLVVALPWVQHVVLQPNMPGAAFIAACRDAVIPAFH
;
A
#
# COMPACT_ATOMS: atom_id res chain seq x y z
N MET A 1 19.44 -2.67 4.41
CA MET A 1 20.64 -2.25 5.18
C MET A 1 20.39 -1.05 6.08
N ALA A 2 20.35 0.20 5.57
CA ALA A 2 20.09 1.36 6.43
C ALA A 2 18.69 1.28 7.08
N THR A 3 17.68 0.86 6.34
CA THR A 3 16.31 0.72 6.80
C THR A 3 16.16 -0.33 7.91
N GLU A 4 16.72 -1.52 7.72
CA GLU A 4 16.70 -2.57 8.76
C GLU A 4 17.48 -2.15 10.00
N LYS A 5 18.67 -1.52 9.83
CA LYS A 5 19.45 -0.96 10.96
C LYS A 5 18.74 0.17 11.68
N ALA A 6 17.78 0.83 11.03
CA ALA A 6 16.92 1.82 11.64
C ALA A 6 15.75 1.21 12.43
N GLY A 7 15.58 -0.12 12.38
CA GLY A 7 14.53 -0.84 13.12
C GLY A 7 13.26 -1.17 12.32
N PHE A 8 13.29 -1.08 10.99
CA PHE A 8 12.14 -1.50 10.19
C PHE A 8 12.15 -3.02 9.99
N ASP A 9 11.03 -3.68 10.26
CA ASP A 9 10.84 -5.13 10.11
C ASP A 9 10.46 -5.55 8.71
N HIS A 10 9.87 -4.64 7.91
CA HIS A 10 9.39 -4.90 6.56
C HIS A 10 9.87 -3.84 5.58
N LEU A 11 10.28 -4.29 4.39
CA LEU A 11 10.66 -3.46 3.26
C LEU A 11 9.67 -3.70 2.11
N TRP A 12 8.97 -2.66 1.68
CA TRP A 12 7.99 -2.74 0.62
C TRP A 12 8.48 -2.05 -0.65
N PHE A 13 8.36 -2.72 -1.79
CA PHE A 13 8.83 -2.25 -3.09
C PHE A 13 7.69 -2.03 -4.08
N PRO A 14 7.60 -0.87 -4.74
CA PRO A 14 6.62 -0.63 -5.79
C PRO A 14 7.01 -1.35 -7.09
N ASP A 15 6.01 -1.85 -7.84
CA ASP A 15 6.18 -2.38 -9.20
C ASP A 15 5.78 -1.31 -10.23
N SER A 16 6.53 -0.21 -10.25
CA SER A 16 6.39 0.86 -11.24
C SER A 16 7.57 0.77 -12.21
N GLN A 17 7.43 -0.04 -13.23
CA GLN A 17 8.51 -0.47 -14.13
C GLN A 17 9.28 0.67 -14.79
N LEU A 18 8.64 1.83 -15.02
CA LEU A 18 9.28 2.99 -15.65
C LEU A 18 9.95 3.94 -14.62
N HIS A 19 9.77 3.71 -13.32
CA HIS A 19 10.34 4.54 -12.25
C HIS A 19 11.29 3.76 -11.34
N ALA A 20 10.90 2.55 -10.95
CA ALA A 20 11.62 1.77 -9.94
C ALA A 20 12.36 0.54 -10.51
N GLY A 21 12.20 0.25 -11.80
CA GLY A 21 12.72 -0.98 -12.41
C GLY A 21 11.91 -2.22 -12.04
N ASP A 22 12.50 -3.41 -12.17
CA ASP A 22 11.83 -4.67 -11.85
C ASP A 22 11.77 -4.90 -10.34
N VAL A 23 10.56 -5.07 -9.82
CA VAL A 23 10.31 -5.21 -8.38
C VAL A 23 10.95 -6.47 -7.80
N PHE A 24 10.92 -7.60 -8.51
CA PHE A 24 11.47 -8.86 -8.00
C PHE A 24 12.99 -8.85 -7.93
N VAL A 25 13.64 -8.17 -8.89
CA VAL A 25 15.10 -7.94 -8.84
C VAL A 25 15.45 -7.05 -7.64
N ASN A 26 14.74 -5.95 -7.44
CA ASN A 26 14.96 -5.05 -6.30
C ASN A 26 14.75 -5.76 -4.96
N MET A 27 13.70 -6.59 -4.85
CA MET A 27 13.43 -7.40 -3.66
C MET A 27 14.55 -8.39 -3.36
N LEU A 28 15.05 -9.10 -4.38
CA LEU A 28 16.14 -10.06 -4.22
C LEU A 28 17.42 -9.36 -3.74
N VAL A 29 17.76 -8.21 -4.35
CA VAL A 29 18.92 -7.40 -3.93
C VAL A 29 18.75 -6.95 -2.49
N ALA A 30 17.59 -6.42 -2.11
CA ALA A 30 17.32 -5.99 -0.74
C ALA A 30 17.42 -7.13 0.26
N ALA A 31 16.82 -8.28 -0.05
CA ALA A 31 16.86 -9.46 0.82
C ALA A 31 18.29 -9.97 1.05
N ARG A 32 19.15 -9.93 0.03
CA ARG A 32 20.58 -10.33 0.16
C ARG A 32 21.41 -9.38 1.02
N HIS A 33 20.93 -8.16 1.22
CA HIS A 33 21.63 -7.13 2.00
C HIS A 33 20.96 -6.84 3.35
N THR A 34 20.00 -7.65 3.76
CA THR A 34 19.31 -7.60 5.05
C THR A 34 19.34 -8.98 5.70
N GLU A 35 19.28 -9.03 7.03
CA GLU A 35 19.40 -10.30 7.77
C GLU A 35 18.02 -10.82 8.22
N HIS A 36 17.14 -9.94 8.67
CA HIS A 36 15.88 -10.30 9.33
C HIS A 36 14.65 -9.69 8.66
N ALA A 37 14.78 -8.50 8.05
CA ALA A 37 13.65 -7.78 7.49
C ALA A 37 12.92 -8.62 6.43
N ARG A 38 11.60 -8.68 6.52
CA ARG A 38 10.75 -9.23 5.48
C ARG A 38 10.70 -8.27 4.30
N VAL A 39 10.51 -8.82 3.11
CA VAL A 39 10.54 -8.05 1.87
C VAL A 39 9.27 -8.34 1.09
N GLY A 40 8.59 -7.31 0.63
CA GLY A 40 7.34 -7.48 -0.10
C GLY A 40 7.14 -6.51 -1.25
N THR A 41 6.21 -6.85 -2.13
CA THR A 41 5.71 -5.91 -3.14
C THR A 41 4.60 -5.05 -2.55
N LEU A 42 4.64 -3.75 -2.81
CA LEU A 42 3.52 -2.85 -2.53
C LEU A 42 3.41 -1.83 -3.68
N ILE A 43 2.84 -2.24 -4.75
CA ILE A 43 2.11 -3.48 -5.10
C ILE A 43 2.49 -3.94 -6.51
N VAL A 44 2.35 -5.24 -6.79
CA VAL A 44 2.22 -5.72 -8.18
C VAL A 44 0.76 -5.62 -8.64
N ASN A 45 0.53 -5.73 -9.95
CA ASN A 45 -0.82 -5.71 -10.50
C ASN A 45 -0.98 -6.76 -11.62
N PRO A 46 -2.20 -7.29 -11.84
CA PRO A 46 -2.44 -8.34 -12.83
C PRO A 46 -2.60 -7.82 -14.26
N VAL A 47 -2.41 -6.51 -14.49
CA VAL A 47 -2.55 -5.86 -15.81
C VAL A 47 -1.22 -5.84 -16.54
N THR A 48 -0.16 -5.37 -15.89
CA THR A 48 1.19 -5.31 -16.48
C THR A 48 1.92 -6.64 -16.40
N ARG A 49 1.47 -7.57 -15.54
CA ARG A 49 2.04 -8.91 -15.37
C ARG A 49 0.94 -9.97 -15.29
N HIS A 50 1.03 -11.01 -16.10
CA HIS A 50 0.12 -12.14 -15.97
C HIS A 50 0.24 -12.79 -14.57
N PRO A 51 -0.85 -13.23 -13.91
CA PRO A 51 -0.80 -13.82 -12.58
C PRO A 51 0.15 -15.00 -12.43
N SER A 52 0.31 -15.84 -13.45
CA SER A 52 1.27 -16.95 -13.44
C SER A 52 2.72 -16.45 -13.43
N VAL A 53 3.02 -15.33 -14.11
CA VAL A 53 4.35 -14.71 -14.09
C VAL A 53 4.62 -14.16 -12.70
N ILE A 54 3.63 -13.50 -12.07
CA ILE A 54 3.76 -13.01 -10.70
C ILE A 54 4.07 -14.15 -9.73
N ALA A 55 3.29 -15.26 -9.80
CA ALA A 55 3.49 -16.42 -8.95
C ALA A 55 4.86 -17.08 -9.17
N GLY A 56 5.29 -17.24 -10.42
CA GLY A 56 6.59 -17.80 -10.77
C GLY A 56 7.75 -16.94 -10.29
N SER A 57 7.66 -15.61 -10.49
CA SER A 57 8.69 -14.66 -10.08
C SER A 57 8.89 -14.64 -8.58
N ILE A 58 7.81 -14.52 -7.78
CA ILE A 58 7.94 -14.47 -6.31
C ILE A 58 8.42 -15.83 -5.76
N ALA A 59 7.97 -16.94 -6.33
CA ALA A 59 8.46 -18.27 -5.96
C ALA A 59 9.96 -18.45 -6.25
N ALA A 60 10.43 -17.92 -7.39
CA ALA A 60 11.85 -17.94 -7.75
C ALA A 60 12.69 -17.12 -6.76
N VAL A 61 12.22 -15.90 -6.41
CA VAL A 61 12.91 -15.05 -5.42
C VAL A 61 12.96 -15.74 -4.04
N ASP A 62 11.86 -16.35 -3.60
CA ASP A 62 11.79 -17.06 -2.31
C ASP A 62 12.75 -18.27 -2.25
N THR A 63 13.10 -18.88 -3.40
CA THR A 63 14.07 -19.97 -3.45
C THR A 63 15.43 -19.58 -2.87
N HIS A 64 15.80 -18.30 -3.00
CA HIS A 64 17.10 -17.80 -2.54
C HIS A 64 17.12 -17.44 -1.05
N MET A 65 15.98 -17.04 -0.49
CA MET A 65 15.85 -16.64 0.93
C MET A 65 14.47 -17.01 1.46
N PRO A 66 14.23 -18.29 1.74
CA PRO A 66 12.91 -18.82 2.05
C PRO A 66 12.23 -18.17 3.25
N GLY A 67 10.93 -17.88 3.12
CA GLY A 67 10.07 -17.42 4.22
C GLY A 67 10.18 -15.92 4.54
N ARG A 68 10.96 -15.16 3.78
CA ARG A 68 11.12 -13.70 4.00
C ARG A 68 10.25 -12.84 3.10
N PHE A 69 9.52 -13.44 2.15
CA PHE A 69 8.79 -12.67 1.15
C PHE A 69 7.29 -12.64 1.38
N MET A 70 6.67 -11.55 0.96
CA MET A 70 5.23 -11.32 0.94
C MET A 70 4.84 -10.67 -0.39
N LEU A 71 3.75 -11.14 -0.98
CA LEU A 71 3.23 -10.60 -2.24
C LEU A 71 2.06 -9.66 -1.96
N GLY A 72 2.28 -8.37 -2.11
CA GLY A 72 1.19 -7.38 -2.11
C GLY A 72 0.72 -7.11 -3.54
N ILE A 73 -0.59 -7.17 -3.77
CA ILE A 73 -1.23 -6.99 -5.06
C ILE A 73 -2.40 -6.01 -4.98
N ALA A 74 -2.61 -5.21 -6.02
CA ALA A 74 -3.78 -4.36 -6.20
C ALA A 74 -4.16 -4.24 -7.68
N SER A 75 -5.24 -3.49 -7.96
CA SER A 75 -5.74 -3.29 -9.33
C SER A 75 -4.77 -2.61 -10.28
N GLY A 76 -3.79 -1.91 -9.76
CA GLY A 76 -2.86 -1.05 -10.50
C GLY A 76 -3.32 0.41 -10.56
N ASP A 77 -2.34 1.28 -10.63
CA ASP A 77 -2.52 2.74 -10.77
C ASP A 77 -1.46 3.31 -11.72
N THR A 78 -0.48 4.07 -11.24
CA THR A 78 0.58 4.74 -12.02
C THR A 78 1.26 3.80 -13.02
N ALA A 79 1.65 2.59 -12.62
CA ALA A 79 2.31 1.61 -13.49
C ALA A 79 1.44 1.19 -14.68
N VAL A 80 0.13 1.19 -14.50
CA VAL A 80 -0.87 0.82 -15.52
C VAL A 80 -1.22 2.01 -16.41
N PHE A 81 -1.44 3.18 -15.80
CA PHE A 81 -1.77 4.39 -16.55
C PHE A 81 -0.63 4.85 -17.47
N GLN A 82 0.63 4.71 -17.03
CA GLN A 82 1.79 5.10 -17.83
C GLN A 82 2.01 4.28 -19.10
N VAL A 83 1.42 3.10 -19.18
CA VAL A 83 1.45 2.26 -20.39
C VAL A 83 0.11 2.30 -21.15
N GLY A 84 -0.77 3.27 -20.84
CA GLY A 84 -2.02 3.49 -21.53
C GLY A 84 -3.12 2.46 -21.24
N LEU A 85 -2.96 1.68 -20.17
CA LEU A 85 -3.92 0.65 -19.78
C LEU A 85 -4.85 1.15 -18.65
N LYS A 86 -5.84 0.34 -18.29
CA LYS A 86 -6.77 0.61 -17.19
C LYS A 86 -6.54 -0.37 -16.05
N PRO A 87 -6.74 0.05 -14.78
CA PRO A 87 -6.66 -0.84 -13.64
C PRO A 87 -7.57 -2.06 -13.77
N ALA A 88 -7.15 -3.17 -13.19
CA ALA A 88 -7.93 -4.40 -13.17
C ALA A 88 -9.28 -4.21 -12.48
N ARG A 89 -10.32 -4.78 -13.06
CA ARG A 89 -11.66 -4.82 -12.45
C ARG A 89 -11.69 -5.82 -11.30
N LEU A 90 -12.71 -5.70 -10.43
CA LEU A 90 -12.83 -6.57 -9.26
C LEU A 90 -12.77 -8.08 -9.58
N LYS A 91 -13.44 -8.52 -10.66
CA LYS A 91 -13.41 -9.92 -11.10
C LYS A 91 -12.03 -10.38 -11.57
N GLU A 92 -11.30 -9.50 -12.24
CA GLU A 92 -9.93 -9.75 -12.69
C GLU A 92 -8.97 -9.83 -11.51
N MET A 93 -9.15 -8.96 -10.50
CA MET A 93 -8.41 -9.02 -9.24
C MET A 93 -8.69 -10.30 -8.47
N GLU A 94 -9.96 -10.69 -8.33
CA GLU A 94 -10.34 -11.94 -7.65
C GLU A 94 -9.71 -13.14 -8.35
N HIS A 95 -9.82 -13.21 -9.68
CA HIS A 95 -9.21 -14.28 -10.47
C HIS A 95 -7.69 -14.33 -10.27
N ALA A 96 -7.02 -13.18 -10.32
CA ALA A 96 -5.58 -13.10 -10.15
C ALA A 96 -5.13 -13.58 -8.75
N VAL A 97 -5.79 -13.12 -7.67
CA VAL A 97 -5.47 -13.53 -6.30
C VAL A 97 -5.65 -15.03 -6.13
N ARG A 98 -6.76 -15.60 -6.62
CA ARG A 98 -7.05 -17.04 -6.55
C ARG A 98 -6.04 -17.86 -7.34
N MET A 99 -5.73 -17.45 -8.57
CA MET A 99 -4.73 -18.11 -9.42
C MET A 99 -3.34 -18.12 -8.79
N ILE A 100 -2.88 -16.96 -8.31
CA ILE A 100 -1.56 -16.83 -7.67
C ILE A 100 -1.49 -17.74 -6.44
N ARG A 101 -2.50 -17.72 -5.58
CA ARG A 101 -2.52 -18.57 -4.37
C ARG A 101 -2.54 -20.05 -4.70
N ALA A 102 -3.34 -20.48 -5.68
CA ALA A 102 -3.40 -21.87 -6.13
C ALA A 102 -2.04 -22.33 -6.67
N LEU A 103 -1.40 -21.54 -7.55
CA LEU A 103 -0.06 -21.83 -8.07
C LEU A 103 0.98 -21.92 -6.96
N LEU A 104 0.98 -20.96 -6.02
CA LEU A 104 1.92 -20.96 -4.88
C LEU A 104 1.69 -22.16 -3.94
N ALA A 105 0.45 -22.66 -3.84
CA ALA A 105 0.12 -23.87 -3.11
C ALA A 105 0.49 -25.18 -3.86
N GLY A 106 0.91 -25.09 -5.13
CA GLY A 106 1.19 -26.25 -5.98
C GLY A 106 -0.04 -26.86 -6.65
N GLU A 107 -1.17 -26.16 -6.60
CA GLU A 107 -2.40 -26.62 -7.24
C GLU A 107 -2.34 -26.39 -8.76
N GLY A 108 -3.03 -27.26 -9.51
CA GLY A 108 -3.19 -27.09 -10.96
C GLY A 108 -4.22 -26.02 -11.28
N VAL A 109 -3.87 -25.12 -12.19
CA VAL A 109 -4.75 -24.05 -12.68
C VAL A 109 -4.99 -24.24 -14.17
N ASP A 110 -6.25 -24.21 -14.59
CA ASP A 110 -6.61 -24.19 -16.01
C ASP A 110 -6.28 -22.81 -16.61
N LEU A 111 -5.32 -22.81 -17.52
CA LEU A 111 -4.90 -21.62 -18.28
C LEU A 111 -5.26 -21.74 -19.77
N GLY A 112 -6.16 -22.66 -20.13
CA GLY A 112 -6.56 -22.89 -21.50
C GLY A 112 -5.57 -23.73 -22.32
N TRP A 113 -4.63 -24.43 -21.65
CA TRP A 113 -3.72 -25.38 -22.27
C TRP A 113 -4.25 -26.82 -22.13
N THR A 114 -3.54 -27.79 -22.71
CA THR A 114 -3.96 -29.22 -22.75
C THR A 114 -4.04 -29.90 -21.38
N ALA A 115 -3.35 -29.36 -20.38
CA ALA A 115 -3.36 -29.85 -19.01
C ALA A 115 -3.29 -28.68 -18.00
N PRO A 116 -3.76 -28.85 -16.77
CA PRO A 116 -3.62 -27.82 -15.74
C PRO A 116 -2.16 -27.45 -15.48
N SER A 117 -1.86 -26.14 -15.54
CA SER A 117 -0.53 -25.59 -15.28
C SER A 117 -0.23 -25.57 -13.78
N ARG A 118 1.01 -25.87 -13.39
CA ARG A 118 1.48 -25.89 -12.01
C ARG A 118 2.84 -25.21 -11.90
N LEU A 119 3.20 -24.74 -10.70
CA LEU A 119 4.58 -24.41 -10.41
C LEU A 119 5.37 -25.66 -10.06
N ASP A 120 6.53 -25.85 -10.66
CA ASP A 120 7.43 -26.97 -10.33
C ASP A 120 7.94 -26.92 -8.87
N ARG A 121 8.05 -25.69 -8.35
CA ARG A 121 8.54 -25.42 -6.99
C ARG A 121 7.58 -24.49 -6.26
N PRO A 122 6.47 -25.01 -5.74
CA PRO A 122 5.51 -24.21 -4.98
C PRO A 122 6.13 -23.67 -3.69
N ARG A 123 5.63 -22.53 -3.21
CA ARG A 123 6.14 -21.80 -2.05
C ARG A 123 5.02 -21.25 -1.19
N LYS A 124 5.13 -21.36 0.12
CA LYS A 124 4.20 -20.75 1.07
C LYS A 124 4.52 -19.26 1.24
N ILE A 125 4.02 -18.44 0.33
CA ILE A 125 4.22 -16.99 0.34
C ILE A 125 2.87 -16.33 0.58
N PRO A 126 2.71 -15.49 1.62
CA PRO A 126 1.46 -14.78 1.86
C PRO A 126 1.15 -13.81 0.71
N VAL A 127 -0.11 -13.84 0.26
CA VAL A 127 -0.64 -12.92 -0.76
C VAL A 127 -1.59 -11.95 -0.06
N VAL A 128 -1.22 -10.67 -0.01
CA VAL A 128 -2.00 -9.61 0.61
C VAL A 128 -2.53 -8.64 -0.44
N VAL A 129 -3.73 -8.12 -0.24
CA VAL A 129 -4.35 -7.15 -1.15
C VAL A 129 -4.29 -5.75 -0.56
N ALA A 130 -3.75 -4.77 -1.31
CA ALA A 130 -3.82 -3.37 -0.91
C ALA A 130 -5.09 -2.72 -1.48
N SER A 131 -5.89 -2.07 -0.63
CA SER A 131 -7.14 -1.45 -1.06
C SER A 131 -7.67 -0.39 -0.08
N SER A 132 -8.56 0.46 -0.61
CA SER A 132 -9.44 1.37 0.14
C SER A 132 -10.93 1.20 -0.23
N GLY A 133 -11.23 0.42 -1.27
CA GLY A 133 -12.61 0.26 -1.76
C GLY A 133 -13.31 -0.94 -1.11
N PRO A 134 -14.60 -0.81 -0.68
CA PRO A 134 -15.29 -1.83 0.11
C PRO A 134 -15.39 -3.19 -0.61
N LYS A 135 -15.67 -3.18 -1.90
CA LYS A 135 -15.79 -4.42 -2.68
C LYS A 135 -14.46 -5.20 -2.76
N THR A 136 -13.35 -4.48 -2.93
CA THR A 136 -12.02 -5.09 -2.97
C THR A 136 -11.57 -5.54 -1.59
N LEU A 137 -11.91 -4.80 -0.53
CA LEU A 137 -11.66 -5.20 0.86
C LEU A 137 -12.40 -6.50 1.19
N ARG A 138 -13.69 -6.63 0.86
CA ARG A 138 -14.44 -7.89 1.03
C ARG A 138 -13.84 -9.03 0.21
N MET A 139 -13.46 -8.79 -1.05
CA MET A 139 -12.77 -9.77 -1.89
C MET A 139 -11.45 -10.22 -1.25
N ALA A 140 -10.67 -9.31 -0.68
CA ALA A 140 -9.44 -9.64 0.05
C ALA A 140 -9.73 -10.56 1.24
N GLY A 141 -10.74 -10.25 2.06
CA GLY A 141 -11.17 -11.11 3.17
C GLY A 141 -11.52 -12.52 2.73
N ARG A 142 -12.22 -12.68 1.60
CA ARG A 142 -12.59 -13.98 1.07
C ARG A 142 -11.40 -14.79 0.56
N TRP A 143 -10.46 -14.16 -0.12
CA TRP A 143 -9.50 -14.88 -0.97
C TRP A 143 -8.02 -14.64 -0.66
N ALA A 144 -7.64 -13.53 -0.01
CA ALA A 144 -6.24 -13.23 0.28
C ALA A 144 -5.78 -13.76 1.64
N ASP A 145 -4.48 -13.74 1.90
CA ASP A 145 -3.91 -14.07 3.21
C ASP A 145 -3.86 -12.85 4.13
N GLY A 146 -4.28 -11.69 3.61
CA GLY A 146 -4.39 -10.46 4.40
C GLY A 146 -4.68 -9.23 3.56
N VAL A 147 -4.61 -8.08 4.23
CA VAL A 147 -4.93 -6.78 3.65
C VAL A 147 -3.91 -5.71 4.07
N VAL A 148 -3.61 -4.80 3.16
CA VAL A 148 -2.98 -3.50 3.45
C VAL A 148 -4.02 -2.42 3.19
N ILE A 149 -4.54 -1.82 4.26
CA ILE A 149 -5.60 -0.81 4.19
C ILE A 149 -5.00 0.56 3.91
N ARG A 150 -5.41 1.18 2.80
CA ARG A 150 -4.98 2.51 2.37
C ARG A 150 -6.15 3.48 2.41
N ALA A 151 -6.58 3.88 3.62
CA ALA A 151 -7.76 4.71 3.84
C ALA A 151 -7.46 6.06 4.54
N GLY A 152 -6.20 6.49 4.53
CA GLY A 152 -5.75 7.68 5.26
C GLY A 152 -5.38 7.38 6.70
N ALA A 153 -5.37 8.43 7.55
CA ALA A 153 -4.98 8.37 8.96
C ALA A 153 -6.17 8.65 9.91
N ASP A 154 -7.39 8.52 9.41
CA ASP A 154 -8.60 8.67 10.20
C ASP A 154 -9.03 7.34 10.81
N PRO A 155 -9.15 7.22 12.17
CA PRO A 155 -9.52 5.96 12.82
C PRO A 155 -10.85 5.39 12.34
N ALA A 156 -11.86 6.25 12.07
CA ALA A 156 -13.17 5.79 11.63
C ALA A 156 -13.12 5.21 10.21
N LEU A 157 -12.32 5.79 9.30
CA LEU A 157 -12.10 5.26 7.95
C LEU A 157 -11.35 3.92 7.99
N LEU A 158 -10.32 3.83 8.81
CA LEU A 158 -9.51 2.62 8.95
C LEU A 158 -10.34 1.48 9.56
N GLN A 159 -11.13 1.76 10.62
CA GLN A 159 -12.02 0.77 11.22
C GLN A 159 -13.07 0.31 10.23
N TRP A 160 -13.74 1.22 9.54
CA TRP A 160 -14.69 0.86 8.50
C TRP A 160 -14.08 -0.03 7.41
N ALA A 161 -12.88 0.30 6.94
CA ALA A 161 -12.22 -0.49 5.91
C ALA A 161 -11.86 -1.90 6.42
N TYR A 162 -11.44 -2.01 7.68
CA TYR A 162 -11.19 -3.29 8.32
C TYR A 162 -12.47 -4.11 8.51
N ASP A 163 -13.59 -3.48 8.88
CA ASP A 163 -14.88 -4.15 9.01
C ASP A 163 -15.35 -4.73 7.67
N GLU A 164 -15.12 -4.02 6.55
CA GLU A 164 -15.41 -4.55 5.21
C GLU A 164 -14.55 -5.78 4.87
N PHE A 165 -13.28 -5.75 5.24
CA PHE A 165 -12.39 -6.90 5.09
C PHE A 165 -12.85 -8.09 5.95
N CYS A 166 -13.17 -7.86 7.22
CA CYS A 166 -13.68 -8.87 8.13
C CYS A 166 -14.98 -9.49 7.63
N ALA A 167 -15.92 -8.67 7.14
CA ALA A 167 -17.17 -9.15 6.57
C ALA A 167 -16.91 -10.13 5.41
N GLY A 168 -15.97 -9.81 4.52
CA GLY A 168 -15.58 -10.71 3.44
C GLY A 168 -14.97 -12.04 3.92
N ALA A 169 -14.16 -12.00 4.98
CA ALA A 169 -13.59 -13.21 5.59
C ALA A 169 -14.67 -14.09 6.22
N ILE A 170 -15.56 -13.50 7.00
CA ILE A 170 -16.68 -14.20 7.65
C ILE A 170 -17.62 -14.84 6.61
N GLU A 171 -17.96 -14.12 5.55
CA GLU A 171 -18.76 -14.65 4.43
C GLU A 171 -18.15 -15.90 3.79
N ALA A 172 -16.82 -16.03 3.85
CA ALA A 172 -16.08 -17.19 3.35
C ALA A 172 -15.77 -18.26 4.43
N GLY A 173 -16.32 -18.12 5.64
CA GLY A 173 -16.08 -19.03 6.76
C GLY A 173 -14.66 -18.95 7.33
N ARG A 174 -13.97 -17.81 7.17
CA ARG A 174 -12.60 -17.60 7.64
C ARG A 174 -12.59 -16.72 8.90
N ASP A 175 -11.66 -16.99 9.81
CA ASP A 175 -11.44 -16.11 10.96
C ASP A 175 -10.60 -14.88 10.55
N PRO A 176 -11.17 -13.64 10.61
CA PRO A 176 -10.44 -12.45 10.26
C PRO A 176 -9.18 -12.23 11.11
N LYS A 177 -9.17 -12.68 12.37
CA LYS A 177 -8.03 -12.50 13.28
C LYS A 177 -6.82 -13.36 12.90
N SER A 178 -7.02 -14.41 12.10
CA SER A 178 -5.95 -15.24 11.57
C SER A 178 -5.28 -14.65 10.33
N LEU A 179 -5.83 -13.56 9.77
CA LEU A 179 -5.36 -12.94 8.56
C LEU A 179 -4.47 -11.73 8.87
N PHE A 180 -3.46 -11.52 8.01
CA PHE A 180 -2.59 -10.36 8.13
C PHE A 180 -3.37 -9.06 7.89
N ALA A 181 -3.15 -8.05 8.74
CA ALA A 181 -3.76 -6.73 8.58
C ALA A 181 -2.73 -5.63 8.84
N ALA A 182 -2.56 -4.75 7.86
CA ALA A 182 -1.69 -3.59 7.94
C ALA A 182 -2.44 -2.30 7.60
N ALA A 183 -2.06 -1.20 8.25
CA ALA A 183 -2.49 0.14 7.89
C ALA A 183 -1.36 0.87 7.17
N HIS A 184 -1.67 1.49 6.02
CA HIS A 184 -0.72 2.22 5.19
C HIS A 184 -0.96 3.72 5.29
N PHE A 185 0.12 4.47 5.53
CA PHE A 185 0.09 5.91 5.71
C PHE A 185 1.07 6.63 4.80
N HIS A 186 0.59 7.60 4.04
CA HIS A 186 1.46 8.65 3.53
C HIS A 186 2.01 9.46 4.71
N THR A 187 3.33 9.69 4.73
CA THR A 187 3.99 10.26 5.89
C THR A 187 4.96 11.38 5.48
N VAL A 188 4.84 12.53 6.12
CA VAL A 188 5.74 13.68 5.95
C VAL A 188 6.34 14.03 7.32
N ILE A 189 7.62 13.81 7.50
CA ILE A 189 8.33 14.19 8.73
C ILE A 189 9.20 15.42 8.42
N SER A 190 8.90 16.54 9.08
CA SER A 190 9.65 17.78 8.93
C SER A 190 9.46 18.68 10.15
N ASP A 191 10.55 19.31 10.60
CA ASP A 191 10.49 20.36 11.63
C ASP A 191 9.97 21.69 11.07
N ASP A 192 9.97 21.86 9.73
CA ASP A 192 9.23 22.94 9.06
C ASP A 192 7.76 22.54 8.96
N SER A 193 6.95 23.11 9.85
CA SER A 193 5.50 22.87 9.89
C SER A 193 4.78 23.30 8.62
N GLY A 194 5.22 24.38 7.97
CA GLY A 194 4.65 24.86 6.71
C GLY A 194 4.87 23.87 5.57
N LEU A 195 6.07 23.28 5.49
CA LEU A 195 6.38 22.24 4.54
C LEU A 195 5.56 20.96 4.82
N ALA A 196 5.51 20.52 6.08
CA ALA A 196 4.74 19.32 6.46
C ALA A 196 3.26 19.48 6.10
N GLU A 197 2.66 20.62 6.44
CA GLU A 197 1.25 20.91 6.16
C GLU A 197 0.96 21.01 4.66
N SER A 198 1.80 21.71 3.91
CA SER A 198 1.61 21.88 2.47
C SER A 198 1.63 20.53 1.74
N ARG A 199 2.58 19.68 2.06
CA ARG A 199 2.66 18.30 1.52
C ARG A 199 1.52 17.42 1.99
N GLY A 200 1.13 17.50 3.27
CA GLY A 200 -0.02 16.78 3.81
C GLY A 200 -1.33 17.09 3.10
N ARG A 201 -1.54 18.37 2.70
CA ARG A 201 -2.70 18.76 1.87
C ARG A 201 -2.68 18.10 0.50
N VAL A 202 -1.51 17.99 -0.13
CA VAL A 202 -1.36 17.30 -1.41
C VAL A 202 -1.69 15.81 -1.26
N MET A 203 -1.23 15.17 -0.18
CA MET A 203 -1.57 13.77 0.08
C MET A 203 -3.08 13.57 0.32
N ALA A 204 -3.72 14.47 1.06
CA ALA A 204 -5.17 14.44 1.25
C ALA A 204 -5.94 14.61 -0.08
N ALA A 205 -5.46 15.48 -0.96
CA ALA A 205 -6.01 15.65 -2.31
C ALA A 205 -5.88 14.37 -3.14
N GLY A 206 -4.76 13.66 -3.07
CA GLY A 206 -4.57 12.38 -3.73
C GLY A 206 -5.55 11.30 -3.26
N TYR A 207 -5.88 11.27 -1.98
CA TYR A 207 -6.96 10.39 -1.50
C TYR A 207 -8.32 10.75 -2.08
N TYR A 208 -8.62 12.04 -2.24
CA TYR A 208 -9.85 12.48 -2.91
C TYR A 208 -9.86 12.11 -4.39
N GLU A 209 -8.75 12.30 -5.09
CA GLU A 209 -8.57 11.92 -6.50
C GLU A 209 -8.87 10.44 -6.74
N VAL A 210 -8.26 9.56 -5.92
CA VAL A 210 -8.34 8.10 -6.12
C VAL A 210 -9.66 7.53 -5.60
N ASN A 211 -10.16 8.03 -4.47
CA ASN A 211 -11.37 7.50 -3.84
C ASN A 211 -12.12 8.60 -3.04
N PRO A 212 -12.91 9.44 -3.70
CA PRO A 212 -13.66 10.52 -3.05
C PRO A 212 -14.67 10.02 -2.01
N VAL A 213 -15.06 8.74 -2.06
CA VAL A 213 -15.95 8.13 -1.07
C VAL A 213 -15.36 8.17 0.34
N LEU A 214 -14.03 8.13 0.48
CA LEU A 214 -13.39 8.25 1.79
C LEU A 214 -13.70 9.61 2.45
N TRP A 215 -13.65 10.69 1.69
CA TRP A 215 -14.01 12.03 2.18
C TRP A 215 -15.49 12.13 2.54
N GLN A 216 -16.36 11.64 1.65
CA GLN A 216 -17.81 11.66 1.85
C GLN A 216 -18.23 10.89 3.10
N ARG A 217 -17.58 9.74 3.36
CA ARG A 217 -17.90 8.88 4.50
C ARG A 217 -17.65 9.55 5.85
N ILE A 218 -16.73 10.47 5.92
CA ILE A 218 -16.46 11.24 7.15
C ILE A 218 -17.01 12.67 7.07
N GLY A 219 -18.00 12.91 6.20
CA GLY A 219 -18.75 14.14 6.09
C GLY A 219 -17.99 15.32 5.49
N LEU A 220 -16.87 15.06 4.79
CA LEU A 220 -16.05 16.11 4.18
C LEU A 220 -16.50 16.41 2.75
N LYS A 221 -16.39 17.70 2.39
CA LYS A 221 -16.60 18.19 1.03
C LYS A 221 -15.27 18.69 0.47
N TRP A 222 -15.11 18.56 -0.83
CA TRP A 222 -13.95 19.10 -1.54
C TRP A 222 -13.95 20.63 -1.50
N PRO A 223 -12.91 21.29 -0.94
CA PRO A 223 -12.94 22.74 -0.73
C PRO A 223 -12.23 23.55 -1.83
N CYS A 224 -11.60 22.86 -2.80
CA CYS A 224 -10.80 23.51 -3.85
C CYS A 224 -11.60 23.62 -5.16
N ALA A 225 -10.98 24.14 -6.21
CA ALA A 225 -11.53 24.12 -7.57
C ALA A 225 -11.88 22.69 -8.00
N PRO A 226 -12.76 22.49 -8.99
CA PRO A 226 -13.09 21.16 -9.50
C PRO A 226 -11.85 20.35 -9.80
N ILE A 227 -11.79 19.10 -9.28
CA ILE A 227 -10.58 18.30 -9.31
C ILE A 227 -10.09 18.02 -10.74
N GLU A 228 -11.01 17.85 -11.67
CA GLU A 228 -10.71 17.65 -13.09
C GLU A 228 -10.00 18.86 -13.74
N HIS A 229 -10.17 20.07 -13.20
CA HIS A 229 -9.43 21.24 -13.64
C HIS A 229 -8.00 21.24 -13.07
N ILE A 230 -7.86 20.89 -11.79
CA ILE A 230 -6.54 20.82 -11.14
C ILE A 230 -5.68 19.74 -11.78
N LEU A 231 -6.25 18.58 -12.10
CA LEU A 231 -5.56 17.45 -12.73
C LEU A 231 -5.10 17.70 -14.17
N LYS A 232 -5.50 18.81 -14.81
CA LYS A 232 -4.87 19.25 -16.05
C LYS A 232 -3.45 19.75 -15.84
N THR A 233 -3.15 20.23 -14.64
CA THR A 233 -1.87 20.86 -14.27
C THR A 233 -1.01 19.96 -13.38
N VAL A 234 -1.62 19.29 -12.38
CA VAL A 234 -0.93 18.34 -11.51
C VAL A 234 -0.74 17.02 -12.24
N ARG A 235 0.51 16.62 -12.49
CA ARG A 235 0.86 15.43 -13.25
C ARG A 235 1.96 14.64 -12.52
N PRO A 236 1.93 13.29 -12.60
CA PRO A 236 0.88 12.43 -13.15
C PRO A 236 -0.39 12.43 -12.29
N ASP A 237 -0.27 12.57 -10.99
CA ASP A 237 -1.32 12.60 -9.98
C ASP A 237 -0.83 13.37 -8.72
N PHE A 238 -1.67 13.55 -7.70
CA PHE A 238 -1.27 14.29 -6.50
C PHE A 238 -0.19 13.57 -5.68
N HIS A 239 -0.23 12.25 -5.58
CA HIS A 239 0.74 11.51 -4.78
C HIS A 239 2.15 11.50 -5.40
N HIS A 240 2.23 11.65 -6.73
CA HIS A 240 3.48 11.65 -7.50
C HIS A 240 3.71 12.97 -8.26
N ALA A 241 3.12 14.07 -7.80
CA ALA A 241 3.19 15.35 -8.49
C ALA A 241 4.63 15.77 -8.79
N ALA A 242 4.92 16.02 -10.07
CA ALA A 242 6.24 16.46 -10.52
C ALA A 242 6.63 17.82 -9.94
N ASP A 243 5.65 18.73 -9.78
CA ASP A 243 5.81 20.00 -9.06
C ASP A 243 4.93 19.97 -7.79
N MET A 244 5.52 19.51 -6.71
CA MET A 244 4.85 19.42 -5.41
C MET A 244 4.47 20.79 -4.84
N ALA A 245 5.25 21.84 -5.14
CA ALA A 245 4.96 23.19 -4.67
C ALA A 245 3.75 23.78 -5.40
N LEU A 246 3.62 23.55 -6.69
CA LEU A 246 2.44 23.94 -7.47
C LEU A 246 1.20 23.18 -6.99
N ALA A 247 1.31 21.85 -6.82
CA ALA A 247 0.21 21.05 -6.30
C ALA A 247 -0.26 21.56 -4.94
N ALA A 248 0.64 21.90 -4.02
CA ALA A 248 0.34 22.43 -2.70
C ALA A 248 -0.43 23.78 -2.77
N ARG A 249 -0.04 24.69 -3.69
CA ARG A 249 -0.75 25.96 -3.91
C ARG A 249 -2.19 25.74 -4.39
N LEU A 250 -2.39 24.79 -5.32
CA LEU A 250 -3.71 24.50 -5.89
C LEU A 250 -4.68 23.87 -4.88
N VAL A 251 -4.17 23.24 -3.83
CA VAL A 251 -4.99 22.62 -2.77
C VAL A 251 -4.84 23.30 -1.42
N ALA A 252 -4.35 24.53 -1.39
CA ALA A 252 -4.12 25.30 -0.15
C ALA A 252 -5.39 25.52 0.69
N ALA A 253 -6.57 25.49 0.06
CA ALA A 253 -7.86 25.61 0.74
C ALA A 253 -8.24 24.39 1.60
N ILE A 254 -7.53 23.26 1.48
CA ILE A 254 -7.73 22.11 2.38
C ILE A 254 -7.23 22.49 3.79
N PRO A 255 -8.09 22.48 4.81
CA PRO A 255 -7.66 22.77 6.18
C PRO A 255 -6.64 21.74 6.69
N THR A 256 -5.66 22.19 7.50
CA THR A 256 -4.64 21.32 8.10
C THR A 256 -5.27 20.15 8.88
N GLY A 257 -6.36 20.40 9.62
CA GLY A 257 -7.09 19.36 10.35
C GLY A 257 -7.66 18.28 9.43
N ILE A 258 -8.07 18.61 8.22
CA ILE A 258 -8.50 17.64 7.21
C ILE A 258 -7.28 16.88 6.65
N ALA A 259 -6.19 17.58 6.33
CA ALA A 259 -4.97 16.94 5.84
C ALA A 259 -4.44 15.88 6.83
N ARG A 260 -4.47 16.15 8.14
CA ARG A 260 -4.09 15.20 9.21
C ARG A 260 -4.96 13.96 9.29
N ARG A 261 -6.17 13.96 8.73
CA ARG A 261 -7.02 12.76 8.63
C ARG A 261 -6.61 11.83 7.49
N PHE A 262 -5.74 12.28 6.58
CA PHE A 262 -5.29 11.49 5.43
C PHE A 262 -3.78 11.26 5.39
N CYS A 263 -2.99 12.06 6.11
CA CYS A 263 -1.54 11.99 6.10
C CYS A 263 -0.99 12.14 7.51
N LEU A 264 -0.03 11.31 7.89
CA LEU A 264 0.78 11.55 9.08
C LEU A 264 1.77 12.66 8.75
N MET A 265 1.76 13.75 9.51
CA MET A 265 2.58 14.91 9.16
C MET A 265 2.96 15.75 10.39
N GLY A 266 4.15 16.33 10.32
CA GLY A 266 4.74 17.19 11.35
C GLY A 266 6.16 16.78 11.70
N SER A 267 6.67 17.21 12.85
CA SER A 267 7.93 16.74 13.42
C SER A 267 7.90 15.24 13.71
N GLY A 268 9.05 14.63 13.90
CA GLY A 268 9.12 13.21 14.26
C GLY A 268 8.31 12.88 15.53
N ALA A 269 8.33 13.75 16.54
CA ALA A 269 7.54 13.60 17.76
C ALA A 269 6.02 13.67 17.50
N GLU A 270 5.58 14.58 16.62
CA GLU A 270 4.17 14.69 16.26
C GLU A 270 3.68 13.47 15.46
N VAL A 271 4.49 12.96 14.53
CA VAL A 271 4.16 11.75 13.75
C VAL A 271 4.10 10.54 14.68
N ARG A 272 5.03 10.40 15.62
CA ARG A 272 4.98 9.36 16.66
C ARG A 272 3.67 9.43 17.44
N ALA A 273 3.33 10.59 17.98
CA ALA A 273 2.11 10.78 18.76
C ALA A 273 0.81 10.49 17.94
N GLN A 274 0.82 10.76 16.64
CA GLN A 274 -0.29 10.40 15.74
C GLN A 274 -0.40 8.87 15.61
N LEU A 275 0.71 8.17 15.40
CA LEU A 275 0.75 6.71 15.30
C LEU A 275 0.35 6.02 16.60
N GLU A 276 0.86 6.46 17.75
CA GLU A 276 0.49 5.92 19.07
C GLU A 276 -1.03 5.98 19.29
N ARG A 277 -1.66 7.12 18.98
CA ARG A 277 -3.13 7.24 19.06
C ARG A 277 -3.85 6.30 18.12
N LEU A 278 -3.37 6.11 16.89
CA LEU A 278 -3.97 5.22 15.92
C LEU A 278 -3.86 3.76 16.33
N VAL A 279 -2.70 3.32 16.79
CA VAL A 279 -2.49 1.93 17.24
C VAL A 279 -3.33 1.61 18.47
N VAL A 280 -3.45 2.53 19.42
CA VAL A 280 -4.35 2.36 20.58
C VAL A 280 -5.82 2.29 20.16
N ALA A 281 -6.24 3.13 19.22
CA ALA A 281 -7.63 3.17 18.74
C ALA A 281 -8.01 1.95 17.86
N LEU A 282 -7.02 1.29 17.26
CA LEU A 282 -7.21 0.25 16.24
C LEU A 282 -6.40 -1.01 16.57
N PRO A 283 -6.82 -1.81 17.56
CA PRO A 283 -6.06 -2.97 18.05
C PRO A 283 -5.87 -4.10 17.01
N TRP A 284 -6.54 -4.02 15.88
CA TRP A 284 -6.34 -4.94 14.77
C TRP A 284 -5.11 -4.62 13.90
N VAL A 285 -4.54 -3.43 14.02
CA VAL A 285 -3.35 -3.01 13.27
C VAL A 285 -2.13 -3.79 13.79
N GLN A 286 -1.74 -4.82 13.07
CA GLN A 286 -0.57 -5.63 13.37
C GLN A 286 0.71 -5.00 12.79
N HIS A 287 0.57 -4.29 11.67
CA HIS A 287 1.68 -3.66 10.97
C HIS A 287 1.32 -2.26 10.49
N VAL A 288 2.27 -1.36 10.61
CA VAL A 288 2.19 0.01 10.09
C VAL A 288 3.12 0.11 8.90
N VAL A 289 2.58 0.55 7.75
CA VAL A 289 3.37 0.84 6.55
C VAL A 289 3.48 2.35 6.38
N LEU A 290 4.69 2.88 6.45
CA LEU A 290 4.96 4.30 6.26
C LEU A 290 5.49 4.55 4.85
N GLN A 291 4.74 5.27 4.03
CA GLN A 291 5.18 5.71 2.72
C GLN A 291 5.77 7.11 2.81
N PRO A 292 7.09 7.29 2.55
CA PRO A 292 7.71 8.60 2.63
C PRO A 292 7.22 9.53 1.51
N ASN A 293 6.98 10.80 1.86
CA ASN A 293 6.77 11.90 0.90
C ASN A 293 7.88 12.95 1.05
N MET A 294 9.10 12.46 1.22
CA MET A 294 10.36 13.20 1.39
C MET A 294 11.53 12.32 0.99
N PRO A 295 12.75 12.85 0.83
CA PRO A 295 13.92 12.02 0.50
C PRO A 295 14.11 10.85 1.48
N GLY A 296 14.28 9.63 0.94
CA GLY A 296 14.25 8.39 1.71
C GLY A 296 15.29 8.32 2.84
N ALA A 297 16.51 8.81 2.62
CA ALA A 297 17.56 8.80 3.66
C ALA A 297 17.18 9.67 4.88
N ALA A 298 16.63 10.85 4.63
CA ALA A 298 16.17 11.75 5.70
C ALA A 298 14.96 11.15 6.44
N PHE A 299 14.05 10.50 5.70
CA PHE A 299 12.90 9.82 6.28
C PHE A 299 13.32 8.67 7.20
N ILE A 300 14.24 7.81 6.75
CA ILE A 300 14.75 6.69 7.54
C ILE A 300 15.42 7.19 8.83
N ALA A 301 16.23 8.26 8.75
CA ALA A 301 16.86 8.86 9.91
C ALA A 301 15.82 9.40 10.90
N ALA A 302 14.85 10.17 10.44
CA ALA A 302 13.79 10.72 11.28
C ALA A 302 12.94 9.63 11.95
N CYS A 303 12.62 8.55 11.22
CA CYS A 303 11.92 7.40 11.81
C CYS A 303 12.76 6.70 12.88
N ARG A 304 14.05 6.42 12.60
CA ARG A 304 14.96 5.80 13.57
C ARG A 304 15.05 6.61 14.87
N ASP A 305 15.19 7.92 14.75
CA ASP A 305 15.49 8.79 15.88
C ASP A 305 14.24 9.17 16.70
N ALA A 306 13.07 9.25 16.08
CA ALA A 306 11.89 9.79 16.73
C ALA A 306 10.66 8.88 16.76
N VAL A 307 10.50 7.98 15.77
CA VAL A 307 9.25 7.19 15.63
C VAL A 307 9.43 5.77 16.14
N ILE A 308 10.36 5.02 15.57
CA ILE A 308 10.54 3.59 15.80
C ILE A 308 10.79 3.25 17.30
N PRO A 309 11.57 4.02 18.09
CA PRO A 309 11.82 3.68 19.48
C PRO A 309 10.58 3.59 20.39
N ALA A 310 9.44 4.07 19.93
CA ALA A 310 8.18 3.97 20.66
C ALA A 310 7.41 2.67 20.40
N PHE A 311 7.85 1.85 19.44
CA PHE A 311 7.13 0.65 18.99
C PHE A 311 7.95 -0.65 19.13
N HIS A 312 9.14 -0.56 19.75
CA HIS A 312 10.03 -1.69 20.06
C HIS A 312 10.30 -1.83 21.56
#